data_151cc8570a33a51f9248e629d1522ae4
#
_entry.id   151cc8570a33a51f9248e629d1522ae4
#
_cell.length_a   1.000
_cell.length_b   1.000
_cell.length_c   1.000
_cell.angle_alpha   90.00
_cell.angle_beta   90.00
_cell.angle_gamma   90.00
#
_symmetry.space_group_name_H-M   'P 1'
#
loop_
_entity.id
_entity.type
_entity.pdbx_description
1 polymer ?
#
loop_
_entity_poly.entity_id
_entity_poly.type
_entity_poly.pdbx_seq_one_letter_code
_entity_poly.pdbx_strand_id
1 'polypeptide(L)'
;MKILFTNFHKRNGGGHATYIINLLAQLAPEHECFVATPGTSRLYRFAQAVPNVRVIDQGFNSRIGKLLPEIKQLRQLIQQENFDIIHVNASADHRHVMLACLGLRHRPKIIFTKHNDHPVASFGHKLRAKLATDRIIAVSRFVADMFKNSPYSAIPLDMIHHGIDTRYFAPASARHKQQCRQALLGNEAANTELILLGSTGGTDYEKGWLEMVQAVSQLPEHLKNRCRIIMAGDPPNEEKMNRVKALGMEPQLVFPGLVDDVRDILAACDLGFVLSHKEALSFACRESMALGLPTIASNAGGLPENINHGKNGWIVPAQNPQALQTLLQEILDKPALLHEVSSASRQTAEQHFNLDTFARKTLNTYRQALGLPIQP
;
A
#
# COMPACT_ATOMS: atom_id res chain seq x y z
N MET A 1 12.44 -6.93 -22.33
CA MET A 1 13.21 -5.82 -21.74
C MET A 1 13.94 -6.33 -20.51
N LYS A 2 15.09 -5.73 -20.23
CA LYS A 2 15.83 -5.97 -19.00
C LYS A 2 15.57 -4.81 -18.03
N ILE A 3 14.95 -5.12 -16.88
CA ILE A 3 14.38 -4.12 -15.97
C ILE A 3 15.01 -4.28 -14.58
N LEU A 4 15.54 -3.19 -14.02
CA LEU A 4 16.02 -3.14 -12.64
C LEU A 4 15.04 -2.36 -11.76
N PHE A 5 14.46 -3.00 -10.76
CA PHE A 5 13.72 -2.34 -9.69
C PHE A 5 14.65 -2.02 -8.53
N THR A 6 14.53 -0.83 -7.95
CA THR A 6 15.30 -0.44 -6.77
C THR A 6 14.41 -0.06 -5.60
N ASN A 7 14.82 -0.38 -4.38
CA ASN A 7 14.13 0.03 -3.15
C ASN A 7 15.11 0.10 -1.97
N PHE A 8 15.01 1.16 -1.17
CA PHE A 8 15.96 1.44 -0.08
C PHE A 8 15.54 0.90 1.30
N HIS A 9 14.31 0.45 1.47
CA HIS A 9 13.79 0.03 2.75
C HIS A 9 14.51 -1.20 3.30
N LYS A 10 15.00 -1.11 4.55
CA LYS A 10 15.82 -2.16 5.19
C LYS A 10 15.00 -3.21 5.93
N ARG A 11 13.74 -2.96 6.20
CA ARG A 11 12.83 -3.84 6.97
C ARG A 11 11.59 -4.15 6.15
N ASN A 12 10.42 -3.81 6.67
CA ASN A 12 9.14 -4.16 6.06
C ASN A 12 8.92 -3.52 4.67
N GLY A 13 9.22 -2.23 4.51
CA GLY A 13 8.99 -1.51 3.25
C GLY A 13 7.51 -1.28 2.88
N GLY A 14 6.58 -1.86 3.64
CA GLY A 14 5.13 -1.65 3.47
C GLY A 14 4.65 -1.76 2.02
N GLY A 15 3.84 -0.81 1.59
CA GLY A 15 3.28 -0.77 0.24
C GLY A 15 4.30 -0.68 -0.90
N HIS A 16 5.53 -0.17 -0.66
CA HIS A 16 6.60 -0.18 -1.68
C HIS A 16 7.02 -1.61 -2.05
N ALA A 17 7.19 -2.48 -1.05
CA ALA A 17 7.55 -3.88 -1.30
C ALA A 17 6.43 -4.60 -2.04
N THR A 18 5.19 -4.45 -1.59
CA THR A 18 4.00 -5.04 -2.23
C THR A 18 3.85 -4.58 -3.68
N TYR A 19 4.04 -3.27 -3.96
CA TYR A 19 4.01 -2.71 -5.30
C TYR A 19 4.99 -3.39 -6.25
N ILE A 20 6.26 -3.55 -5.82
CA ILE A 20 7.31 -4.16 -6.64
C ILE A 20 7.04 -5.65 -6.84
N ILE A 21 6.66 -6.39 -5.79
CA ILE A 21 6.34 -7.82 -5.88
C ILE A 21 5.19 -8.06 -6.86
N ASN A 22 4.13 -7.24 -6.80
CA ASN A 22 3.00 -7.34 -7.72
C ASN A 22 3.42 -7.09 -9.18
N LEU A 23 4.32 -6.14 -9.44
CA LEU A 23 4.88 -5.95 -10.79
C LEU A 23 5.76 -7.11 -11.23
N LEU A 24 6.63 -7.61 -10.35
CA LEU A 24 7.51 -8.74 -10.67
C LEU A 24 6.71 -9.98 -11.06
N ALA A 25 5.64 -10.29 -10.31
CA ALA A 25 4.78 -11.44 -10.60
C ALA A 25 4.17 -11.38 -12.02
N GLN A 26 3.91 -10.18 -12.53
CA GLN A 26 3.33 -9.95 -13.85
C GLN A 26 4.37 -9.81 -14.96
N LEU A 27 5.54 -9.24 -14.67
CA LEU A 27 6.52 -8.90 -15.70
C LEU A 27 7.62 -9.95 -15.88
N ALA A 28 8.00 -10.68 -14.82
CA ALA A 28 9.08 -11.67 -14.88
C ALA A 28 8.84 -12.87 -15.81
N PRO A 29 7.60 -13.29 -16.15
CA PRO A 29 7.38 -14.32 -17.15
C PRO A 29 7.88 -13.94 -18.56
N GLU A 30 7.84 -12.66 -18.93
CA GLU A 30 8.17 -12.19 -20.29
C GLU A 30 9.40 -11.26 -20.33
N HIS A 31 9.92 -10.85 -19.18
CA HIS A 31 11.01 -9.87 -19.09
C HIS A 31 12.09 -10.30 -18.10
N GLU A 32 13.33 -9.92 -18.35
CA GLU A 32 14.43 -10.11 -17.41
C GLU A 32 14.32 -9.08 -16.27
N CYS A 33 13.88 -9.54 -15.10
CA CYS A 33 13.64 -8.69 -13.94
C CYS A 33 14.74 -8.84 -12.87
N PHE A 34 15.23 -7.71 -12.41
CA PHE A 34 16.23 -7.60 -11.34
C PHE A 34 15.68 -6.73 -10.22
N VAL A 35 16.06 -7.04 -8.98
CA VAL A 35 15.72 -6.24 -7.80
C VAL A 35 16.99 -5.92 -7.04
N ALA A 36 17.31 -4.65 -6.86
CA ALA A 36 18.37 -4.17 -5.99
C ALA A 36 17.75 -3.56 -4.72
N THR A 37 17.97 -4.20 -3.58
CA THR A 37 17.39 -3.83 -2.29
C THR A 37 18.26 -4.37 -1.15
N PRO A 38 18.24 -3.77 0.07
CA PRO A 38 19.00 -4.31 1.18
C PRO A 38 18.61 -5.76 1.51
N GLY A 39 19.61 -6.63 1.71
CA GLY A 39 19.41 -8.06 1.99
C GLY A 39 18.58 -8.37 3.24
N THR A 40 18.45 -7.40 4.16
CA THR A 40 17.60 -7.49 5.36
C THR A 40 16.14 -7.12 5.11
N SER A 41 15.78 -6.69 3.89
CA SER A 41 14.44 -6.18 3.60
C SER A 41 13.43 -7.30 3.34
N ARG A 42 12.16 -7.01 3.63
CA ARG A 42 11.04 -7.86 3.23
C ARG A 42 11.03 -8.08 1.72
N LEU A 43 11.29 -7.02 0.93
CA LEU A 43 11.35 -7.12 -0.53
C LEU A 43 12.40 -8.12 -1.00
N TYR A 44 13.59 -8.15 -0.39
CA TYR A 44 14.65 -9.11 -0.73
C TYR A 44 14.15 -10.54 -0.60
N ARG A 45 13.57 -10.88 0.56
CA ARG A 45 13.03 -12.23 0.86
C ARG A 45 11.93 -12.64 -0.11
N PHE A 46 10.96 -11.76 -0.34
CA PHE A 46 9.81 -12.09 -1.21
C PHE A 46 10.17 -12.12 -2.70
N ALA A 47 11.06 -11.24 -3.16
CA ALA A 47 11.49 -11.23 -4.56
C ALA A 47 12.28 -12.48 -4.95
N GLN A 48 13.01 -13.11 -4.00
CA GLN A 48 13.68 -14.40 -4.22
C GLN A 48 12.70 -15.55 -4.50
N ALA A 49 11.47 -15.45 -4.03
CA ALA A 49 10.44 -16.45 -4.26
C ALA A 49 9.73 -16.28 -5.63
N VAL A 50 9.94 -15.16 -6.33
CA VAL A 50 9.37 -14.92 -7.66
C VAL A 50 10.24 -15.58 -8.72
N PRO A 51 9.72 -16.52 -9.54
CA PRO A 51 10.50 -17.16 -10.61
C PRO A 51 11.08 -16.14 -11.59
N ASN A 52 12.28 -16.44 -12.13
CA ASN A 52 12.97 -15.60 -13.14
C ASN A 52 13.35 -14.18 -12.67
N VAL A 53 13.41 -13.91 -11.35
CA VAL A 53 13.87 -12.66 -10.80
C VAL A 53 15.26 -12.83 -10.19
N ARG A 54 16.18 -11.93 -10.53
CA ARG A 54 17.52 -11.85 -9.93
C ARG A 54 17.55 -10.78 -8.84
N VAL A 55 17.84 -11.19 -7.61
CA VAL A 55 17.83 -10.30 -6.44
C VAL A 55 19.25 -9.99 -6.01
N ILE A 56 19.58 -8.71 -5.85
CA ILE A 56 20.89 -8.20 -5.50
C ILE A 56 20.83 -7.48 -4.15
N ASP A 57 21.70 -7.85 -3.23
CA ASP A 57 21.86 -7.10 -1.98
C ASP A 57 22.56 -5.77 -2.27
N GLN A 58 21.80 -4.70 -2.18
CA GLN A 58 22.23 -3.34 -2.49
C GLN A 58 21.78 -2.37 -1.41
N GLY A 59 22.75 -1.73 -0.75
CA GLY A 59 22.48 -0.65 0.20
C GLY A 59 22.19 0.68 -0.50
N PHE A 60 21.45 1.56 0.20
CA PHE A 60 21.13 2.92 -0.27
C PHE A 60 21.35 3.95 0.86
N ASN A 61 22.52 3.90 1.47
CA ASN A 61 22.85 4.75 2.62
C ASN A 61 23.21 6.18 2.19
N SER A 62 22.97 7.14 3.10
CA SER A 62 23.37 8.54 2.89
C SER A 62 24.75 8.87 3.51
N ARG A 63 25.31 8.00 4.37
CA ARG A 63 26.61 8.22 5.03
C ARG A 63 27.72 8.05 4.00
N ILE A 64 28.66 9.01 3.92
CA ILE A 64 29.72 9.08 2.89
C ILE A 64 30.53 7.76 2.83
N GLY A 65 30.92 7.19 3.97
CA GLY A 65 31.70 5.95 4.00
C GLY A 65 31.00 4.72 3.40
N LYS A 66 29.65 4.71 3.31
CA LYS A 66 28.88 3.65 2.66
C LYS A 66 28.37 4.05 1.29
N LEU A 67 28.13 5.33 1.08
CA LEU A 67 27.54 5.88 -0.16
C LEU A 67 28.40 5.56 -1.38
N LEU A 68 29.71 5.85 -1.35
CA LEU A 68 30.60 5.66 -2.50
C LEU A 68 30.77 4.19 -2.91
N PRO A 69 31.01 3.24 -1.97
CA PRO A 69 31.04 1.82 -2.33
C PRO A 69 29.71 1.33 -2.93
N GLU A 70 28.58 1.73 -2.36
CA GLU A 70 27.25 1.35 -2.84
C GLU A 70 26.96 1.89 -4.24
N ILE A 71 27.34 3.14 -4.53
CA ILE A 71 27.25 3.72 -5.88
C ILE A 71 28.13 2.97 -6.85
N LYS A 72 29.37 2.63 -6.49
CA LYS A 72 30.30 1.87 -7.32
C LYS A 72 29.74 0.49 -7.66
N GLN A 73 29.21 -0.23 -6.67
CA GLN A 73 28.56 -1.53 -6.86
C GLN A 73 27.38 -1.42 -7.82
N LEU A 74 26.49 -0.46 -7.59
CA LEU A 74 25.32 -0.24 -8.46
C LEU A 74 25.74 0.15 -9.89
N ARG A 75 26.78 1.00 -10.06
CA ARG A 75 27.31 1.37 -11.37
C ARG A 75 27.87 0.16 -12.12
N GLN A 76 28.62 -0.70 -11.44
CA GLN A 76 29.15 -1.94 -12.03
C GLN A 76 28.02 -2.84 -12.52
N LEU A 77 27.00 -3.04 -11.69
CA LEU A 77 25.82 -3.81 -12.06
C LEU A 77 25.13 -3.22 -13.31
N ILE A 78 24.92 -1.90 -13.35
CA ILE A 78 24.26 -1.22 -14.49
C ILE A 78 25.09 -1.41 -15.77
N GLN A 79 26.41 -1.31 -15.70
CA GLN A 79 27.30 -1.47 -16.85
C GLN A 79 27.39 -2.92 -17.35
N GLN A 80 27.40 -3.88 -16.44
CA GLN A 80 27.48 -5.32 -16.78
C GLN A 80 26.19 -5.85 -17.40
N GLU A 81 25.04 -5.43 -16.86
CA GLU A 81 23.73 -5.98 -17.26
C GLU A 81 23.10 -5.21 -18.42
N ASN A 82 23.50 -3.98 -18.72
CA ASN A 82 22.94 -3.15 -19.80
C ASN A 82 21.39 -3.06 -19.74
N PHE A 83 20.85 -2.60 -18.61
CA PHE A 83 19.40 -2.45 -18.41
C PHE A 83 18.77 -1.50 -19.43
N ASP A 84 17.58 -1.84 -19.91
CA ASP A 84 16.73 -0.94 -20.69
C ASP A 84 16.06 0.10 -19.76
N ILE A 85 15.57 -0.37 -18.61
CA ILE A 85 14.80 0.40 -17.63
C ILE A 85 15.40 0.23 -16.22
N ILE A 86 15.51 1.34 -15.50
CA ILE A 86 15.66 1.34 -14.03
C ILE A 86 14.42 1.99 -13.43
N HIS A 87 13.68 1.23 -12.63
CA HIS A 87 12.48 1.70 -11.93
C HIS A 87 12.82 2.01 -10.49
N VAL A 88 12.92 3.29 -10.15
CA VAL A 88 13.23 3.79 -8.81
C VAL A 88 11.95 4.09 -8.03
N ASN A 89 11.93 3.74 -6.75
CA ASN A 89 10.70 3.75 -5.94
C ASN A 89 10.74 4.72 -4.76
N ALA A 90 11.88 5.37 -4.49
CA ALA A 90 12.01 6.36 -3.42
C ALA A 90 13.18 7.33 -3.66
N SER A 91 13.30 8.34 -2.81
CA SER A 91 14.33 9.38 -2.97
C SER A 91 15.76 8.87 -2.72
N ALA A 92 15.94 7.85 -1.88
CA ALA A 92 17.27 7.34 -1.53
C ALA A 92 17.86 6.49 -2.65
N ASP A 93 17.11 5.52 -3.16
CA ASP A 93 17.52 4.69 -4.30
C ASP A 93 17.65 5.53 -5.58
N HIS A 94 16.73 6.46 -5.82
CA HIS A 94 16.78 7.40 -6.95
C HIS A 94 18.08 8.23 -6.94
N ARG A 95 18.52 8.71 -5.77
CA ARG A 95 19.81 9.40 -5.63
C ARG A 95 20.98 8.51 -6.02
N HIS A 96 21.02 7.26 -5.55
CA HIS A 96 22.09 6.31 -5.88
C HIS A 96 22.10 5.99 -7.37
N VAL A 97 20.95 5.74 -7.97
CA VAL A 97 20.80 5.50 -9.40
C VAL A 97 21.27 6.72 -10.20
N MET A 98 20.88 7.95 -9.81
CA MET A 98 21.36 9.16 -10.43
C MET A 98 22.89 9.22 -10.43
N LEU A 99 23.52 9.03 -9.28
CA LEU A 99 25.00 9.11 -9.15
C LEU A 99 25.71 7.96 -9.90
N ALA A 100 25.16 6.75 -9.86
CA ALA A 100 25.68 5.59 -10.57
C ALA A 100 25.61 5.76 -12.10
N CYS A 101 24.62 6.49 -12.61
CA CYS A 101 24.41 6.72 -14.04
C CYS A 101 25.17 7.94 -14.59
N LEU A 102 25.77 8.79 -13.75
CA LEU A 102 26.51 9.97 -14.20
C LEU A 102 27.66 9.58 -15.15
N GLY A 103 27.69 10.19 -16.33
CA GLY A 103 28.75 9.98 -17.35
C GLY A 103 28.73 8.60 -18.01
N LEU A 104 27.68 7.81 -17.87
CA LEU A 104 27.50 6.58 -18.64
C LEU A 104 27.19 6.93 -20.10
N ARG A 105 27.90 6.27 -21.04
CA ARG A 105 27.70 6.44 -22.49
C ARG A 105 26.31 5.92 -22.92
N HIS A 106 25.90 4.81 -22.35
CA HIS A 106 24.58 4.20 -22.54
C HIS A 106 23.85 4.16 -21.19
N ARG A 107 23.05 5.19 -20.92
CA ARG A 107 22.26 5.31 -19.71
C ARG A 107 20.89 4.62 -19.93
N PRO A 108 20.47 3.69 -19.05
CA PRO A 108 19.12 3.17 -19.10
C PRO A 108 18.08 4.27 -18.87
N LYS A 109 16.84 4.06 -19.29
CA LYS A 109 15.74 4.96 -18.99
C LYS A 109 15.34 4.80 -17.53
N ILE A 110 15.16 5.92 -16.85
CA ILE A 110 14.86 5.94 -15.40
C ILE A 110 13.42 6.36 -15.19
N ILE A 111 12.63 5.46 -14.60
CA ILE A 111 11.24 5.69 -14.26
C ILE A 111 11.14 5.87 -12.76
N PHE A 112 10.52 6.97 -12.31
CA PHE A 112 10.35 7.26 -10.89
C PHE A 112 8.90 7.08 -10.47
N THR A 113 8.62 6.09 -9.60
CA THR A 113 7.30 5.98 -8.95
C THR A 113 7.29 6.67 -7.60
N LYS A 114 6.32 7.54 -7.41
CA LYS A 114 6.05 8.25 -6.15
C LYS A 114 4.93 7.57 -5.38
N HIS A 115 5.27 7.05 -4.19
CA HIS A 115 4.39 6.24 -3.35
C HIS A 115 3.85 6.95 -2.09
N ASN A 116 4.26 8.16 -1.81
CA ASN A 116 3.92 8.85 -0.57
C ASN A 116 3.61 10.33 -0.82
N ASP A 117 3.11 11.00 0.20
CA ASP A 117 2.67 12.40 0.22
C ASP A 117 3.78 13.42 0.54
N HIS A 118 5.05 12.97 0.67
CA HIS A 118 6.15 13.90 0.95
C HIS A 118 6.42 14.84 -0.23
N PRO A 119 6.64 16.15 0.02
CA PRO A 119 6.93 17.12 -1.03
C PRO A 119 8.15 16.76 -1.88
N VAL A 120 8.11 17.11 -3.16
CA VAL A 120 9.19 16.87 -4.15
C VAL A 120 9.90 18.17 -4.58
N ALA A 121 10.14 19.10 -3.66
CA ALA A 121 10.59 20.46 -3.93
C ALA A 121 12.07 20.74 -3.60
N SER A 122 12.80 19.81 -2.97
CA SER A 122 14.18 20.04 -2.52
C SER A 122 15.17 20.17 -3.67
N PHE A 123 16.36 20.75 -3.40
CA PHE A 123 17.47 20.80 -4.37
C PHE A 123 17.83 19.42 -4.91
N GLY A 124 17.85 18.40 -4.06
CA GLY A 124 18.07 17.02 -4.50
C GLY A 124 17.01 16.52 -5.49
N HIS A 125 15.75 16.97 -5.38
CA HIS A 125 14.72 16.68 -6.37
C HIS A 125 14.99 17.41 -7.70
N LYS A 126 15.47 18.67 -7.69
CA LYS A 126 15.85 19.39 -8.92
C LYS A 126 16.94 18.64 -9.70
N LEU A 127 17.96 18.14 -8.99
CA LEU A 127 19.03 17.36 -9.62
C LEU A 127 18.52 16.04 -10.21
N ARG A 128 17.73 15.27 -9.46
CA ARG A 128 17.16 14.00 -9.93
C ARG A 128 16.21 14.19 -11.11
N ALA A 129 15.37 15.22 -11.09
CA ALA A 129 14.49 15.54 -12.18
C ALA A 129 15.30 15.81 -13.48
N LYS A 130 16.37 16.61 -13.38
CA LYS A 130 17.17 16.99 -14.54
C LYS A 130 18.08 15.86 -15.07
N LEU A 131 18.65 15.05 -14.18
CA LEU A 131 19.75 14.13 -14.52
C LEU A 131 19.33 12.67 -14.59
N ALA A 132 18.22 12.29 -13.94
CA ALA A 132 17.91 10.89 -13.71
C ALA A 132 16.40 10.59 -13.67
N THR A 133 15.59 11.28 -14.45
CA THR A 133 14.16 10.97 -14.56
C THR A 133 13.70 11.16 -15.99
N ASP A 134 13.32 10.07 -16.65
CA ASP A 134 12.79 10.11 -18.01
C ASP A 134 11.24 10.14 -18.01
N ARG A 135 10.61 9.47 -17.06
CA ARG A 135 9.15 9.50 -16.85
C ARG A 135 8.83 9.29 -15.37
N ILE A 136 7.60 9.66 -14.99
CA ILE A 136 7.08 9.56 -13.63
C ILE A 136 5.84 8.67 -13.62
N ILE A 137 5.70 7.85 -12.60
CA ILE A 137 4.45 7.19 -12.25
C ILE A 137 3.97 7.77 -10.92
N ALA A 138 2.76 8.33 -10.90
CA ALA A 138 2.06 8.74 -9.70
C ALA A 138 1.00 7.69 -9.35
N VAL A 139 1.01 7.20 -8.10
CA VAL A 139 0.10 6.12 -7.70
C VAL A 139 -1.36 6.56 -7.51
N SER A 140 -1.63 7.86 -7.54
CA SER A 140 -2.97 8.45 -7.42
C SER A 140 -3.00 9.85 -8.05
N ARG A 141 -4.20 10.39 -8.25
CA ARG A 141 -4.38 11.79 -8.69
C ARG A 141 -3.82 12.76 -7.65
N PHE A 142 -4.08 12.47 -6.36
CA PHE A 142 -3.50 13.24 -5.26
C PHE A 142 -1.97 13.33 -5.37
N VAL A 143 -1.29 12.22 -5.63
CA VAL A 143 0.18 12.21 -5.82
C VAL A 143 0.58 12.89 -7.13
N ALA A 144 -0.18 12.74 -8.21
CA ALA A 144 0.10 13.40 -9.49
C ALA A 144 0.06 14.94 -9.36
N ASP A 145 -0.90 15.45 -8.59
CA ASP A 145 -1.04 16.90 -8.36
C ASP A 145 0.18 17.52 -7.65
N MET A 146 0.90 16.75 -6.84
CA MET A 146 2.14 17.20 -6.18
C MET A 146 3.27 17.54 -7.17
N PHE A 147 3.22 17.00 -8.39
CA PHE A 147 4.22 17.26 -9.43
C PHE A 147 3.97 18.53 -10.23
N LYS A 148 2.73 19.06 -10.25
CA LYS A 148 2.37 20.22 -11.09
C LYS A 148 3.24 21.45 -10.84
N ASN A 149 3.58 21.73 -9.58
CA ASN A 149 4.40 22.87 -9.18
C ASN A 149 5.76 22.43 -8.60
N SER A 150 6.34 21.40 -9.16
CA SER A 150 7.58 20.80 -8.68
C SER A 150 8.70 20.87 -9.75
N PRO A 151 9.94 20.59 -9.40
CA PRO A 151 11.03 20.45 -10.36
C PRO A 151 10.80 19.39 -11.46
N TYR A 152 9.81 18.54 -11.28
CA TYR A 152 9.45 17.47 -12.21
C TYR A 152 8.32 17.84 -13.18
N SER A 153 7.77 19.06 -13.10
CA SER A 153 6.57 19.47 -13.85
C SER A 153 6.68 19.33 -15.37
N ALA A 154 7.90 19.39 -15.93
CA ALA A 154 8.15 19.22 -17.36
C ALA A 154 8.36 17.75 -17.77
N ILE A 155 8.41 16.81 -16.82
CA ILE A 155 8.66 15.40 -17.12
C ILE A 155 7.31 14.69 -17.36
N PRO A 156 7.20 13.86 -18.43
CA PRO A 156 5.98 13.11 -18.68
C PRO A 156 5.57 12.25 -17.48
N LEU A 157 4.29 12.32 -17.09
CA LEU A 157 3.74 11.65 -15.93
C LEU A 157 2.55 10.80 -16.33
N ASP A 158 2.56 9.55 -15.85
CA ASP A 158 1.44 8.63 -15.95
C ASP A 158 0.82 8.41 -14.55
N MET A 159 -0.49 8.60 -14.42
CA MET A 159 -1.21 8.26 -13.19
C MET A 159 -1.64 6.80 -13.27
N ILE A 160 -1.04 5.95 -12.43
CA ILE A 160 -1.29 4.51 -12.43
C ILE A 160 -1.55 4.04 -11.00
N HIS A 161 -2.80 3.75 -10.71
CA HIS A 161 -3.18 3.12 -9.46
C HIS A 161 -2.54 1.73 -9.36
N HIS A 162 -1.97 1.38 -8.21
CA HIS A 162 -1.40 0.05 -8.01
C HIS A 162 -2.49 -1.03 -7.98
N GLY A 163 -2.17 -2.18 -8.58
CA GLY A 163 -3.06 -3.34 -8.61
C GLY A 163 -2.89 -4.26 -7.40
N ILE A 164 -3.87 -5.11 -7.21
CA ILE A 164 -3.84 -6.24 -6.28
C ILE A 164 -4.25 -7.52 -6.99
N ASP A 165 -3.80 -8.66 -6.47
CA ASP A 165 -4.27 -9.96 -6.96
C ASP A 165 -5.67 -10.26 -6.40
N THR A 166 -6.70 -10.00 -7.19
CA THR A 166 -8.09 -10.23 -6.80
C THR A 166 -8.46 -11.72 -6.72
N ARG A 167 -7.64 -12.62 -7.25
CA ARG A 167 -7.80 -14.07 -7.07
C ARG A 167 -7.22 -14.52 -5.75
N TYR A 168 -6.10 -13.93 -5.33
CA TYR A 168 -5.49 -14.15 -4.03
C TYR A 168 -6.32 -13.52 -2.91
N PHE A 169 -6.75 -12.27 -3.07
CA PHE A 169 -7.70 -11.59 -2.20
C PHE A 169 -9.13 -11.84 -2.68
N ALA A 170 -9.65 -13.04 -2.43
CA ALA A 170 -11.00 -13.44 -2.78
C ALA A 170 -11.88 -13.61 -1.52
N PRO A 171 -13.19 -13.36 -1.60
CA PRO A 171 -14.10 -13.55 -0.48
C PRO A 171 -14.00 -14.95 0.12
N ALA A 172 -13.94 -15.03 1.44
CA ALA A 172 -13.89 -16.28 2.16
C ALA A 172 -15.25 -17.00 2.17
N SER A 173 -15.26 -18.33 2.20
CA SER A 173 -16.47 -19.08 2.48
C SER A 173 -16.94 -18.81 3.90
N ALA A 174 -18.24 -19.00 4.17
CA ALA A 174 -18.81 -18.85 5.52
C ALA A 174 -18.10 -19.72 6.56
N ARG A 175 -17.74 -20.95 6.18
CA ARG A 175 -16.97 -21.86 7.03
C ARG A 175 -15.58 -21.30 7.36
N HIS A 176 -14.86 -20.80 6.37
CA HIS A 176 -13.52 -20.24 6.57
C HIS A 176 -13.58 -18.96 7.41
N LYS A 177 -14.55 -18.08 7.14
CA LYS A 177 -14.80 -16.89 7.98
C LYS A 177 -14.98 -17.28 9.45
N GLN A 178 -15.79 -18.30 9.74
CA GLN A 178 -16.01 -18.76 11.12
C GLN A 178 -14.74 -19.33 11.75
N GLN A 179 -13.91 -20.05 10.99
CA GLN A 179 -12.61 -20.55 11.47
C GLN A 179 -11.66 -19.38 11.81
N CYS A 180 -11.61 -18.36 10.98
CA CYS A 180 -10.81 -17.15 11.23
C CYS A 180 -11.30 -16.39 12.47
N ARG A 181 -12.63 -16.27 12.65
CA ARG A 181 -13.22 -15.67 13.88
C ARG A 181 -12.85 -16.46 15.13
N GLN A 182 -12.92 -17.79 15.05
CA GLN A 182 -12.53 -18.66 16.17
C GLN A 182 -11.06 -18.49 16.54
N ALA A 183 -10.17 -18.36 15.56
CA ALA A 183 -8.75 -18.13 15.79
C ALA A 183 -8.46 -16.78 16.46
N LEU A 184 -9.22 -15.73 16.13
CA LEU A 184 -9.02 -14.38 16.68
C LEU A 184 -9.70 -14.17 18.05
N LEU A 185 -10.88 -14.74 18.26
CA LEU A 185 -11.75 -14.43 19.41
C LEU A 185 -11.85 -15.57 20.41
N GLY A 186 -11.37 -16.78 20.09
CA GLY A 186 -11.55 -17.94 20.96
C GLY A 186 -13.03 -18.22 21.22
N ASN A 187 -13.41 -18.35 22.48
CA ASN A 187 -14.80 -18.70 22.89
C ASN A 187 -15.82 -17.61 22.50
N GLU A 188 -15.42 -16.34 22.38
CA GLU A 188 -16.33 -15.26 21.96
C GLU A 188 -16.83 -15.43 20.51
N ALA A 189 -16.13 -16.19 19.67
CA ALA A 189 -16.54 -16.46 18.29
C ALA A 189 -17.89 -17.18 18.16
N ALA A 190 -18.38 -17.81 19.22
CA ALA A 190 -19.70 -18.41 19.27
C ALA A 190 -20.83 -17.36 19.29
N ASN A 191 -20.54 -16.13 19.69
CA ASN A 191 -21.50 -15.04 19.65
C ASN A 191 -21.64 -14.50 18.22
N THR A 192 -22.70 -14.88 17.54
CA THR A 192 -22.99 -14.49 16.15
C THR A 192 -23.40 -13.03 15.99
N GLU A 193 -23.72 -12.33 17.09
CA GLU A 193 -24.07 -10.91 17.06
C GLU A 193 -22.86 -9.99 17.07
N LEU A 194 -21.66 -10.51 17.32
CA LEU A 194 -20.44 -9.72 17.28
C LEU A 194 -20.15 -9.21 15.86
N ILE A 195 -19.78 -7.94 15.78
CA ILE A 195 -19.39 -7.24 14.57
C ILE A 195 -17.91 -6.91 14.67
N LEU A 196 -17.12 -7.46 13.75
CA LEU A 196 -15.67 -7.28 13.71
C LEU A 196 -15.28 -6.18 12.74
N LEU A 197 -14.68 -5.13 13.28
CA LEU A 197 -14.18 -3.95 12.56
C LEU A 197 -12.67 -4.12 12.36
N GLY A 198 -12.20 -4.37 11.14
CA GLY A 198 -10.82 -4.77 10.89
C GLY A 198 -9.98 -3.74 10.14
N SER A 199 -8.71 -3.61 10.53
CA SER A 199 -7.71 -2.86 9.78
C SER A 199 -6.36 -3.55 9.77
N THR A 200 -5.68 -3.51 8.63
CA THR A 200 -4.32 -4.02 8.43
C THR A 200 -3.31 -2.89 8.19
N GLY A 201 -3.71 -1.66 8.51
CA GLY A 201 -2.88 -0.46 8.34
C GLY A 201 -1.79 -0.28 9.38
N GLY A 202 -1.76 -1.11 10.44
CA GLY A 202 -0.86 -0.96 11.58
C GLY A 202 -1.38 0.01 12.64
N THR A 203 -0.66 0.11 13.76
CA THR A 203 -1.06 0.87 14.96
C THR A 203 -0.35 2.22 15.12
N ASP A 204 0.28 2.74 14.06
CA ASP A 204 0.83 4.09 14.11
C ASP A 204 -0.28 5.14 14.29
N TYR A 205 0.02 6.24 14.98
CA TYR A 205 -0.96 7.29 15.26
C TYR A 205 -1.61 7.82 13.98
N GLU A 206 -0.82 8.03 12.91
CA GLU A 206 -1.31 8.55 11.64
C GLU A 206 -2.23 7.57 10.88
N LYS A 207 -2.42 6.34 11.37
CA LYS A 207 -3.34 5.35 10.76
C LYS A 207 -4.78 5.49 11.23
N GLY A 208 -5.06 6.38 12.19
CA GLY A 208 -6.40 6.76 12.57
C GLY A 208 -7.23 5.69 13.30
N TRP A 209 -6.59 4.64 13.81
CA TRP A 209 -7.29 3.57 14.51
C TRP A 209 -7.85 4.00 15.87
N LEU A 210 -7.22 4.99 16.52
CA LEU A 210 -7.71 5.55 17.77
C LEU A 210 -9.03 6.30 17.58
N GLU A 211 -9.25 6.88 16.39
CA GLU A 211 -10.53 7.50 16.01
C GLU A 211 -11.65 6.43 15.92
N MET A 212 -11.33 5.22 15.45
CA MET A 212 -12.28 4.10 15.49
C MET A 212 -12.59 3.70 16.93
N VAL A 213 -11.58 3.59 17.79
CA VAL A 213 -11.79 3.30 19.23
C VAL A 213 -12.68 4.36 19.87
N GLN A 214 -12.40 5.64 19.61
CA GLN A 214 -13.20 6.75 20.15
C GLN A 214 -14.63 6.73 19.61
N ALA A 215 -14.83 6.50 18.31
CA ALA A 215 -16.15 6.45 17.70
C ALA A 215 -16.99 5.30 18.28
N VAL A 216 -16.40 4.09 18.42
CA VAL A 216 -17.10 2.94 19.03
C VAL A 216 -17.41 3.18 20.51
N SER A 217 -16.52 3.86 21.26
CA SER A 217 -16.78 4.17 22.68
C SER A 217 -17.99 5.09 22.88
N GLN A 218 -18.36 5.87 21.87
CA GLN A 218 -19.50 6.80 21.89
C GLN A 218 -20.78 6.21 21.30
N LEU A 219 -20.78 4.96 20.82
CA LEU A 219 -21.99 4.28 20.39
C LEU A 219 -22.93 3.97 21.57
N PRO A 220 -24.24 3.82 21.31
CA PRO A 220 -25.16 3.23 22.29
C PRO A 220 -24.63 1.89 22.83
N GLU A 221 -24.83 1.63 24.12
CA GLU A 221 -24.22 0.51 24.84
C GLU A 221 -24.48 -0.85 24.15
N HIS A 222 -25.69 -1.07 23.63
CA HIS A 222 -26.06 -2.30 22.93
C HIS A 222 -25.30 -2.51 21.60
N LEU A 223 -24.88 -1.44 20.91
CA LEU A 223 -24.05 -1.51 19.71
C LEU A 223 -22.56 -1.64 20.08
N LYS A 224 -22.10 -0.84 21.04
CA LYS A 224 -20.70 -0.87 21.52
C LYS A 224 -20.28 -2.26 21.97
N ASN A 225 -21.12 -2.94 22.75
CA ASN A 225 -20.82 -4.27 23.29
C ASN A 225 -20.72 -5.35 22.21
N ARG A 226 -21.35 -5.16 21.06
CA ARG A 226 -21.26 -6.05 19.89
C ARG A 226 -20.01 -5.81 19.04
N CYS A 227 -19.32 -4.68 19.19
CA CYS A 227 -18.15 -4.37 18.36
C CYS A 227 -16.88 -5.00 18.92
N ARG A 228 -16.03 -5.53 18.00
CA ARG A 228 -14.63 -5.87 18.25
C ARG A 228 -13.78 -5.20 17.19
N ILE A 229 -12.73 -4.50 17.63
CA ILE A 229 -11.80 -3.78 16.74
C ILE A 229 -10.54 -4.61 16.59
N ILE A 230 -10.26 -5.06 15.36
CA ILE A 230 -9.14 -5.94 15.03
C ILE A 230 -8.06 -5.10 14.35
N MET A 231 -6.89 -4.99 14.97
CA MET A 231 -5.77 -4.20 14.45
C MET A 231 -4.56 -5.09 14.16
N ALA A 232 -4.33 -5.43 12.89
CA ALA A 232 -3.12 -6.14 12.48
C ALA A 232 -1.95 -5.17 12.27
N GLY A 233 -0.78 -5.56 12.75
CA GLY A 233 0.45 -4.77 12.70
C GLY A 233 1.23 -4.85 14.00
N ASP A 234 2.28 -4.04 14.11
CA ASP A 234 3.04 -3.94 15.36
C ASP A 234 2.12 -3.52 16.51
N PRO A 235 2.23 -4.12 17.70
CA PRO A 235 1.41 -3.76 18.85
C PRO A 235 1.57 -2.28 19.20
N PRO A 236 0.48 -1.61 19.66
CA PRO A 236 0.55 -0.22 20.11
C PRO A 236 1.45 -0.09 21.34
N ASN A 237 2.12 1.05 21.48
CA ASN A 237 2.89 1.37 22.66
C ASN A 237 1.99 1.71 23.86
N GLU A 238 2.60 1.83 25.06
CA GLU A 238 1.89 2.10 26.31
C GLU A 238 1.06 3.41 26.26
N GLU A 239 1.59 4.46 25.64
CA GLU A 239 0.86 5.74 25.50
C GLU A 239 -0.47 5.57 24.76
N LYS A 240 -0.46 4.83 23.64
CA LYS A 240 -1.67 4.55 22.85
C LYS A 240 -2.64 3.67 23.64
N MET A 241 -2.13 2.65 24.35
CA MET A 241 -2.96 1.80 25.20
C MET A 241 -3.57 2.56 26.37
N ASN A 242 -2.90 3.52 26.97
CA ASN A 242 -3.46 4.37 28.02
C ASN A 242 -4.65 5.20 27.50
N ARG A 243 -4.64 5.64 26.24
CA ARG A 243 -5.82 6.29 25.62
C ARG A 243 -6.99 5.32 25.47
N VAL A 244 -6.72 4.08 25.07
CA VAL A 244 -7.74 3.01 24.99
C VAL A 244 -8.36 2.73 26.36
N LYS A 245 -7.52 2.60 27.39
CA LYS A 245 -7.96 2.40 28.80
C LYS A 245 -8.83 3.52 29.32
N ALA A 246 -8.43 4.77 29.05
CA ALA A 246 -9.20 5.95 29.44
C ALA A 246 -10.63 5.97 28.84
N LEU A 247 -10.83 5.29 27.70
CA LEU A 247 -12.14 5.13 27.06
C LEU A 247 -12.89 3.85 27.50
N GLY A 248 -12.28 3.01 28.35
CA GLY A 248 -12.84 1.71 28.75
C GLY A 248 -12.97 0.70 27.62
N MET A 249 -12.14 0.82 26.56
CA MET A 249 -12.29 0.07 25.31
C MET A 249 -11.33 -1.14 25.18
N GLU A 250 -10.55 -1.47 26.20
CA GLU A 250 -9.63 -2.61 26.15
C GLU A 250 -10.30 -3.95 25.80
N PRO A 251 -11.50 -4.29 26.36
CA PRO A 251 -12.15 -5.56 26.06
C PRO A 251 -12.60 -5.70 24.60
N GLN A 252 -12.76 -4.58 23.87
CA GLN A 252 -13.19 -4.58 22.48
C GLN A 252 -12.05 -4.71 21.49
N LEU A 253 -10.76 -4.65 21.91
CA LEU A 253 -9.62 -4.65 21.00
C LEU A 253 -8.94 -6.02 20.93
N VAL A 254 -8.58 -6.38 19.69
CA VAL A 254 -7.77 -7.56 19.38
C VAL A 254 -6.59 -7.16 18.53
N PHE A 255 -5.38 -7.52 18.98
CA PHE A 255 -4.13 -7.24 18.28
C PHE A 255 -3.46 -8.56 17.88
N PRO A 256 -3.70 -9.07 16.65
CA PRO A 256 -3.09 -10.32 16.19
C PRO A 256 -1.58 -10.20 15.92
N GLY A 257 -1.03 -8.99 16.01
CA GLY A 257 0.39 -8.74 15.72
C GLY A 257 0.67 -8.53 14.24
N LEU A 258 1.97 -8.47 13.90
CA LEU A 258 2.43 -8.37 12.53
C LEU A 258 2.34 -9.74 11.85
N VAL A 259 1.65 -9.81 10.72
CA VAL A 259 1.47 -11.02 9.92
C VAL A 259 1.97 -10.81 8.49
N ASP A 260 2.44 -11.86 7.86
CA ASP A 260 2.84 -11.82 6.44
C ASP A 260 1.62 -11.89 5.51
N ASP A 261 0.53 -12.57 5.93
CA ASP A 261 -0.72 -12.70 5.19
C ASP A 261 -1.90 -12.17 6.02
N VAL A 262 -2.53 -11.14 5.52
CA VAL A 262 -3.63 -10.43 6.20
C VAL A 262 -5.02 -10.99 5.88
N ARG A 263 -5.11 -11.97 4.94
CA ARG A 263 -6.40 -12.46 4.42
C ARG A 263 -7.28 -13.06 5.50
N ASP A 264 -6.73 -13.89 6.37
CA ASP A 264 -7.50 -14.56 7.43
C ASP A 264 -8.02 -13.56 8.46
N ILE A 265 -7.25 -12.50 8.73
CA ILE A 265 -7.68 -11.43 9.63
C ILE A 265 -8.85 -10.67 9.02
N LEU A 266 -8.72 -10.26 7.76
CA LEU A 266 -9.78 -9.52 7.06
C LEU A 266 -11.00 -10.40 6.78
N ALA A 267 -10.80 -11.70 6.50
CA ALA A 267 -11.89 -12.66 6.29
C ALA A 267 -12.76 -12.85 7.54
N ALA A 268 -12.20 -12.72 8.74
CA ALA A 268 -12.95 -12.76 9.98
C ALA A 268 -13.86 -11.55 10.19
N CYS A 269 -13.57 -10.42 9.55
CA CYS A 269 -14.23 -9.14 9.78
C CYS A 269 -15.55 -8.99 9.03
N ASP A 270 -16.38 -8.04 9.48
CA ASP A 270 -17.64 -7.66 8.85
C ASP A 270 -17.54 -6.29 8.17
N LEU A 271 -16.64 -5.44 8.67
CA LEU A 271 -16.37 -4.09 8.15
C LEU A 271 -14.88 -3.80 8.21
N GLY A 272 -14.31 -3.35 7.11
CA GLY A 272 -12.93 -2.87 7.04
C GLY A 272 -12.85 -1.37 7.34
N PHE A 273 -11.69 -0.90 7.81
CA PHE A 273 -11.47 0.54 7.91
C PHE A 273 -10.02 0.94 7.65
N VAL A 274 -9.86 2.12 7.03
CA VAL A 274 -8.58 2.79 6.78
C VAL A 274 -8.77 4.28 7.04
N LEU A 275 -8.51 4.71 8.26
CA LEU A 275 -8.78 6.07 8.75
C LEU A 275 -7.53 6.94 8.78
N SER A 276 -6.55 6.65 7.94
CA SER A 276 -5.26 7.34 7.90
C SER A 276 -5.44 8.86 7.80
N HIS A 277 -4.58 9.61 8.53
CA HIS A 277 -4.52 11.07 8.43
C HIS A 277 -3.82 11.52 7.15
N LYS A 278 -2.96 10.63 6.59
CA LYS A 278 -2.22 10.82 5.34
C LYS A 278 -2.09 9.51 4.62
N GLU A 279 -2.43 9.47 3.34
CA GLU A 279 -2.32 8.26 2.54
C GLU A 279 -2.17 8.61 1.05
N ALA A 280 -1.30 7.90 0.34
CA ALA A 280 -1.14 8.13 -1.10
C ALA A 280 -2.23 7.43 -1.93
N LEU A 281 -2.60 6.19 -1.55
CA LEU A 281 -3.69 5.43 -2.18
C LEU A 281 -4.22 4.29 -1.30
N SER A 282 -3.37 3.52 -0.64
CA SER A 282 -3.60 2.40 0.30
C SER A 282 -3.84 1.02 -0.34
N PHE A 283 -2.91 0.11 -0.08
CA PHE A 283 -3.11 -1.32 -0.32
C PHE A 283 -4.16 -1.92 0.61
N ALA A 284 -4.12 -1.59 1.91
CA ALA A 284 -5.05 -2.12 2.90
C ALA A 284 -6.53 -1.87 2.54
N CYS A 285 -6.83 -0.68 2.00
CA CYS A 285 -8.17 -0.37 1.51
C CYS A 285 -8.57 -1.29 0.35
N ARG A 286 -7.69 -1.45 -0.65
CA ARG A 286 -7.96 -2.27 -1.84
C ARG A 286 -8.02 -3.77 -1.52
N GLU A 287 -7.18 -4.25 -0.61
CA GLU A 287 -7.18 -5.63 -0.10
C GLU A 287 -8.50 -5.95 0.61
N SER A 288 -8.96 -5.06 1.49
CA SER A 288 -10.28 -5.19 2.15
C SER A 288 -11.41 -5.24 1.13
N MET A 289 -11.44 -4.30 0.19
CA MET A 289 -12.47 -4.26 -0.85
C MET A 289 -12.44 -5.49 -1.77
N ALA A 290 -11.27 -6.04 -2.08
CA ALA A 290 -11.15 -7.24 -2.88
C ALA A 290 -11.68 -8.49 -2.19
N LEU A 291 -11.56 -8.58 -0.87
CA LEU A 291 -12.19 -9.62 -0.07
C LEU A 291 -13.72 -9.44 0.04
N GLY A 292 -14.29 -8.41 -0.61
CA GLY A 292 -15.69 -8.06 -0.48
C GLY A 292 -16.03 -7.47 0.89
N LEU A 293 -15.04 -7.01 1.63
CA LEU A 293 -15.27 -6.40 2.95
C LEU A 293 -15.69 -4.94 2.75
N PRO A 294 -16.91 -4.54 3.13
CA PRO A 294 -17.31 -3.14 3.12
C PRO A 294 -16.31 -2.31 3.90
N THR A 295 -15.85 -1.18 3.35
CA THR A 295 -14.72 -0.45 3.94
C THR A 295 -15.07 1.01 4.19
N ILE A 296 -14.74 1.51 5.40
CA ILE A 296 -14.77 2.94 5.72
C ILE A 296 -13.36 3.49 5.56
N ALA A 297 -13.21 4.56 4.78
CA ALA A 297 -11.96 5.27 4.62
C ALA A 297 -12.09 6.74 5.05
N SER A 298 -10.99 7.34 5.49
CA SER A 298 -10.93 8.78 5.65
C SER A 298 -10.83 9.49 4.29
N ASN A 299 -11.13 10.78 4.25
CA ASN A 299 -10.96 11.60 3.05
C ASN A 299 -9.51 12.09 2.83
N ALA A 300 -8.52 11.42 3.43
CA ALA A 300 -7.11 11.81 3.37
C ALA A 300 -6.45 11.39 2.05
N GLY A 301 -5.75 12.33 1.41
CA GLY A 301 -4.90 12.07 0.26
C GLY A 301 -5.60 11.36 -0.89
N GLY A 302 -5.08 10.21 -1.31
CA GLY A 302 -5.64 9.39 -2.39
C GLY A 302 -6.65 8.33 -1.95
N LEU A 303 -7.00 8.22 -0.65
CA LEU A 303 -7.99 7.25 -0.17
C LEU A 303 -9.35 7.38 -0.88
N PRO A 304 -9.90 8.59 -1.10
CA PRO A 304 -11.17 8.75 -1.81
C PRO A 304 -11.18 8.21 -3.24
N GLU A 305 -10.02 7.99 -3.85
CA GLU A 305 -9.94 7.43 -5.19
C GLU A 305 -10.28 5.92 -5.26
N ASN A 306 -10.41 5.26 -4.11
CA ASN A 306 -10.81 3.86 -4.02
C ASN A 306 -12.32 3.67 -3.81
N ILE A 307 -13.01 4.66 -3.22
CA ILE A 307 -14.35 4.52 -2.69
C ILE A 307 -15.31 5.54 -3.30
N ASN A 308 -16.43 5.04 -3.80
CA ASN A 308 -17.60 5.84 -4.12
C ASN A 308 -18.56 5.76 -2.93
N HIS A 309 -18.63 6.84 -2.15
CA HIS A 309 -19.34 6.91 -0.87
C HIS A 309 -20.79 6.40 -0.97
N GLY A 310 -21.16 5.49 -0.08
CA GLY A 310 -22.49 4.89 0.01
C GLY A 310 -22.78 3.81 -1.05
N LYS A 311 -21.86 3.55 -2.00
CA LYS A 311 -22.02 2.53 -3.04
C LYS A 311 -21.13 1.31 -2.81
N ASN A 312 -19.81 1.50 -2.75
CA ASN A 312 -18.85 0.43 -2.59
C ASN A 312 -18.00 0.56 -1.30
N GLY A 313 -18.41 1.44 -0.41
CA GLY A 313 -17.76 1.78 0.85
C GLY A 313 -18.19 3.16 1.30
N TRP A 314 -17.57 3.65 2.38
CA TRP A 314 -17.90 4.97 2.93
C TRP A 314 -16.66 5.81 3.13
N ILE A 315 -16.82 7.13 3.05
CA ILE A 315 -15.78 8.12 3.30
C ILE A 315 -16.23 9.00 4.46
N VAL A 316 -15.34 9.21 5.42
CA VAL A 316 -15.52 10.14 6.55
C VAL A 316 -14.43 11.20 6.56
N PRO A 317 -14.65 12.39 7.13
CA PRO A 317 -13.57 13.34 7.34
C PRO A 317 -12.47 12.71 8.22
N ALA A 318 -11.20 12.90 7.83
CA ALA A 318 -10.07 12.47 8.65
C ALA A 318 -10.07 13.17 10.02
N GLN A 319 -9.63 12.46 11.06
CA GLN A 319 -9.56 12.98 12.43
C GLN A 319 -10.92 13.49 12.97
N ASN A 320 -12.01 12.87 12.55
CA ASN A 320 -13.35 13.23 13.00
C ASN A 320 -14.11 12.00 13.55
N PRO A 321 -13.84 11.60 14.80
CA PRO A 321 -14.49 10.45 15.42
C PRO A 321 -16.01 10.61 15.58
N GLN A 322 -16.52 11.85 15.67
CA GLN A 322 -17.96 12.10 15.75
C GLN A 322 -18.68 11.75 14.43
N ALA A 323 -18.14 12.18 13.29
CA ALA A 323 -18.68 11.81 11.99
C ALA A 323 -18.61 10.28 11.75
N LEU A 324 -17.52 9.67 12.20
CA LEU A 324 -17.35 8.22 12.15
C LEU A 324 -18.37 7.49 13.04
N GLN A 325 -18.60 7.97 14.27
CA GLN A 325 -19.62 7.40 15.18
C GLN A 325 -21.01 7.46 14.56
N THR A 326 -21.40 8.60 13.98
CA THR A 326 -22.70 8.76 13.33
C THR A 326 -22.88 7.76 12.18
N LEU A 327 -21.87 7.64 11.31
CA LEU A 327 -21.87 6.68 10.20
C LEU A 327 -21.93 5.22 10.72
N LEU A 328 -21.12 4.87 11.72
CA LEU A 328 -21.10 3.53 12.30
C LEU A 328 -22.49 3.16 12.86
N GLN A 329 -23.12 4.07 13.59
CA GLN A 329 -24.45 3.84 14.12
C GLN A 329 -25.45 3.57 12.99
N GLU A 330 -25.44 4.39 11.94
CA GLU A 330 -26.32 4.17 10.77
C GLU A 330 -26.11 2.79 10.12
N ILE A 331 -24.86 2.38 9.93
CA ILE A 331 -24.51 1.09 9.32
C ILE A 331 -24.95 -0.07 10.23
N LEU A 332 -24.71 0.04 11.53
CA LEU A 332 -25.01 -1.02 12.50
C LEU A 332 -26.50 -1.17 12.78
N ASP A 333 -27.28 -0.10 12.65
CA ASP A 333 -28.75 -0.12 12.73
C ASP A 333 -29.40 -0.69 11.45
N LYS A 334 -28.67 -0.74 10.33
CA LYS A 334 -29.14 -1.23 9.03
C LYS A 334 -28.19 -2.30 8.44
N PRO A 335 -28.13 -3.52 8.99
CA PRO A 335 -27.15 -4.54 8.56
C PRO A 335 -27.25 -4.92 7.08
N ALA A 336 -28.39 -4.71 6.41
CA ALA A 336 -28.56 -4.94 4.98
C ALA A 336 -27.58 -4.10 4.14
N LEU A 337 -27.21 -2.89 4.59
CA LEU A 337 -26.24 -2.03 3.92
C LEU A 337 -24.87 -2.70 3.79
N LEU A 338 -24.44 -3.48 4.78
CA LEU A 338 -23.17 -4.21 4.71
C LEU A 338 -23.16 -5.20 3.57
N HIS A 339 -24.28 -5.91 3.35
CA HIS A 339 -24.39 -6.91 2.28
C HIS A 339 -24.39 -6.26 0.88
N GLU A 340 -25.14 -5.18 0.71
CA GLU A 340 -25.22 -4.44 -0.56
C GLU A 340 -23.87 -3.88 -0.94
N VAL A 341 -23.20 -3.20 0.00
CA VAL A 341 -21.88 -2.58 -0.22
C VAL A 341 -20.80 -3.64 -0.41
N SER A 342 -20.88 -4.80 0.25
CA SER A 342 -19.95 -5.92 0.08
C SER A 342 -19.82 -6.36 -1.39
N SER A 343 -20.95 -6.61 -2.04
CA SER A 343 -20.98 -7.03 -3.44
C SER A 343 -20.40 -5.96 -4.37
N ALA A 344 -20.75 -4.69 -4.17
CA ALA A 344 -20.25 -3.58 -4.97
C ALA A 344 -18.76 -3.30 -4.72
N SER A 345 -18.28 -3.50 -3.48
CA SER A 345 -16.87 -3.41 -3.10
C SER A 345 -16.03 -4.43 -3.87
N ARG A 346 -16.46 -5.70 -3.87
CA ARG A 346 -15.82 -6.80 -4.62
C ARG A 346 -15.79 -6.52 -6.12
N GLN A 347 -16.92 -6.14 -6.70
CA GLN A 347 -17.03 -5.83 -8.12
C GLN A 347 -16.09 -4.69 -8.54
N THR A 348 -15.99 -3.64 -7.72
CA THR A 348 -15.05 -2.54 -7.95
C THR A 348 -13.60 -3.03 -7.97
N ALA A 349 -13.24 -3.90 -7.03
CA ALA A 349 -11.88 -4.44 -6.98
C ALA A 349 -11.54 -5.27 -8.22
N GLU A 350 -12.45 -6.14 -8.67
CA GLU A 350 -12.26 -6.96 -9.87
C GLU A 350 -12.13 -6.13 -11.15
N GLN A 351 -12.91 -5.08 -11.27
CA GLN A 351 -12.94 -4.24 -12.48
C GLN A 351 -11.80 -3.22 -12.53
N HIS A 352 -11.39 -2.65 -11.38
CA HIS A 352 -10.53 -1.48 -11.35
C HIS A 352 -9.19 -1.66 -10.64
N PHE A 353 -9.03 -2.71 -9.81
CA PHE A 353 -7.82 -2.91 -9.02
C PHE A 353 -6.97 -4.10 -9.49
N ASN A 354 -7.29 -4.73 -10.62
CA ASN A 354 -6.61 -5.93 -11.08
C ASN A 354 -5.14 -5.71 -11.46
N LEU A 355 -4.33 -6.75 -11.26
CA LEU A 355 -2.89 -6.71 -11.54
C LEU A 355 -2.57 -6.56 -13.02
N ASP A 356 -3.34 -7.18 -13.91
CA ASP A 356 -3.05 -7.16 -15.35
C ASP A 356 -3.11 -5.74 -15.90
N THR A 357 -4.16 -4.99 -15.54
CA THR A 357 -4.28 -3.57 -15.93
C THR A 357 -3.15 -2.71 -15.33
N PHE A 358 -2.78 -2.95 -14.09
CA PHE A 358 -1.69 -2.25 -13.42
C PHE A 358 -0.35 -2.50 -14.13
N ALA A 359 -0.03 -3.76 -14.37
CA ALA A 359 1.22 -4.17 -15.04
C ALA A 359 1.27 -3.65 -16.48
N ARG A 360 0.19 -3.81 -17.25
CA ARG A 360 0.09 -3.32 -18.63
C ARG A 360 0.30 -1.82 -18.72
N LYS A 361 -0.34 -1.01 -17.87
CA LYS A 361 -0.14 0.45 -17.82
C LYS A 361 1.32 0.80 -17.47
N THR A 362 1.91 0.12 -16.51
CA THR A 362 3.32 0.32 -16.13
C THR A 362 4.25 -0.06 -17.28
N LEU A 363 4.00 -1.18 -17.95
CA LEU A 363 4.76 -1.61 -19.12
C LEU A 363 4.66 -0.59 -20.26
N ASN A 364 3.49 0.00 -20.48
CA ASN A 364 3.30 1.06 -21.47
C ASN A 364 4.11 2.32 -21.14
N THR A 365 4.24 2.69 -19.86
CA THR A 365 5.15 3.76 -19.42
C THR A 365 6.60 3.43 -19.80
N TYR A 366 7.06 2.18 -19.62
CA TYR A 366 8.41 1.77 -20.03
C TYR A 366 8.60 1.83 -21.55
N ARG A 367 7.64 1.32 -22.32
CA ARG A 367 7.66 1.35 -23.78
C ARG A 367 7.74 2.77 -24.31
N GLN A 368 6.93 3.69 -23.77
CA GLN A 368 6.97 5.10 -24.12
C GLN A 368 8.32 5.75 -23.78
N ALA A 369 8.94 5.42 -22.65
CA ALA A 369 10.25 5.91 -22.28
C ALA A 369 11.34 5.47 -23.29
N LEU A 370 11.17 4.27 -23.87
CA LEU A 370 12.07 3.70 -24.88
C LEU A 370 11.71 4.10 -26.32
N GLY A 371 10.63 4.87 -26.53
CA GLY A 371 10.17 5.22 -27.88
C GLY A 371 9.50 4.06 -28.62
N LEU A 372 9.03 3.03 -27.90
CA LEU A 372 8.36 1.86 -28.46
C LEU A 372 6.83 2.03 -28.50
N PRO A 373 6.11 1.39 -29.43
CA PRO A 373 4.64 1.44 -29.46
C PRO A 373 4.02 0.84 -28.20
N ILE A 374 2.93 1.45 -27.72
CA ILE A 374 2.16 0.94 -26.57
C ILE A 374 1.38 -0.32 -26.95
N GLN A 375 1.10 -1.15 -25.95
CA GLN A 375 0.19 -2.30 -26.08
C GLN A 375 -1.25 -1.87 -25.75
N PRO A 376 -2.24 -2.40 -26.44
CA PRO A 376 -3.65 -2.10 -26.22
C PRO A 376 -4.15 -2.51 -24.83
#